data_551ba853a7ebd20ebd40b11d13f2e494
#
_entry.id   551ba853a7ebd20ebd40b11d13f2e494
#
_cell.length_a   1.000
_cell.length_b   1.000
_cell.length_c   1.000
_cell.angle_alpha   90.00
_cell.angle_beta   90.00
_cell.angle_gamma   90.00
#
_symmetry.space_group_name_H-M   'P 1'
#
loop_
_entity.id
_entity.type
_entity.pdbx_description
1 polymer ?
#
loop_
_entity_poly.entity_id
_entity_poly.type
_entity_poly.pdbx_seq_one_letter_code
_entity_poly.pdbx_strand_id
1 'polypeptide(L)'
;LVFANFAEALAEARGKAQADSLRKTREETPAKKLIIENGQFDRSVSSNYQSLIVNSSLLKKGDIFICETGDLIPADGEIIEGLATIDESAITGESAPVIREAGGDKSSVTGGTKVLSDAITVRVTTEQGESFLDKMIALVEGASRQKTPNEIALTILLAGFTLVFIIVTITLKPFADYANTPITIAAFIALFVCLIPTTIGGLLSAIGIAGMDRALRANVITKSGRAVETAGDIDVLLLDKTGTITIGNRKATHFYPANSIDEKHF
;
A
#
# COMPACT_ATOMS: atom_id res chain seq x y z
N LEU A 1 -9.93 14.22 -24.13
CA LEU A 1 -9.15 12.97 -24.07
C LEU A 1 -7.77 13.20 -23.45
N VAL A 2 -6.89 14.02 -24.03
CA VAL A 2 -5.52 14.24 -23.53
C VAL A 2 -5.51 14.73 -22.08
N PHE A 3 -6.36 15.70 -21.73
CA PHE A 3 -6.44 16.24 -20.36
C PHE A 3 -6.98 15.21 -19.35
N ALA A 4 -7.98 14.41 -19.76
CA ALA A 4 -8.50 13.34 -18.91
C ALA A 4 -7.45 12.26 -18.65
N ASN A 5 -6.73 11.82 -19.69
CA ASN A 5 -5.66 10.83 -19.56
C ASN A 5 -4.48 11.36 -18.73
N PHE A 6 -4.15 12.66 -18.85
CA PHE A 6 -3.12 13.29 -18.03
C PHE A 6 -3.52 13.33 -16.54
N ALA A 7 -4.76 13.70 -16.24
CA ALA A 7 -5.27 13.72 -14.88
C ALA A 7 -5.31 12.31 -14.26
N GLU A 8 -5.65 11.31 -15.05
CA GLU A 8 -5.65 9.89 -14.64
C GLU A 8 -4.23 9.39 -14.36
N ALA A 9 -3.28 9.68 -15.26
CA ALA A 9 -1.87 9.32 -15.08
C ALA A 9 -1.25 9.98 -13.84
N LEU A 10 -1.62 11.22 -13.54
CA LEU A 10 -1.14 11.93 -12.34
C LEU A 10 -1.66 11.29 -11.04
N ALA A 11 -2.92 10.85 -11.04
CA ALA A 11 -3.51 10.15 -9.90
C ALA A 11 -2.85 8.78 -9.68
N GLU A 12 -2.57 8.05 -10.75
CA GLU A 12 -1.90 6.74 -10.72
C GLU A 12 -0.44 6.84 -10.25
N ALA A 13 0.30 7.88 -10.70
CA ALA A 13 1.66 8.12 -10.29
C ALA A 13 1.81 8.34 -8.77
N ARG A 14 0.83 9.01 -8.13
CA ARG A 14 0.82 9.19 -6.67
C ARG A 14 0.59 7.89 -5.90
N GLY A 15 -0.22 6.97 -6.41
CA GLY A 15 -0.41 5.64 -5.81
C GLY A 15 0.87 4.80 -5.86
N LYS A 16 1.62 4.86 -6.96
CA LYS A 16 2.90 4.14 -7.12
C LYS A 16 3.99 4.66 -6.19
N ALA A 17 4.01 5.95 -5.87
CA ALA A 17 5.01 6.53 -4.98
C ALA A 17 5.00 5.93 -3.55
N GLN A 18 3.86 5.46 -3.05
CA GLN A 18 3.77 4.75 -1.77
C GLN A 18 4.38 3.36 -1.84
N ALA A 19 4.13 2.62 -2.93
CA ALA A 19 4.73 1.30 -3.15
C ALA A 19 6.26 1.40 -3.31
N ASP A 20 6.75 2.43 -4.01
CA ASP A 20 8.19 2.69 -4.16
C ASP A 20 8.86 3.03 -2.82
N SER A 21 8.17 3.73 -1.92
CA SER A 21 8.67 4.00 -0.57
C SER A 21 8.85 2.71 0.24
N LEU A 22 7.88 1.80 0.19
CA LEU A 22 7.95 0.49 0.85
C LEU A 22 9.07 -0.39 0.26
N ARG A 23 9.25 -0.35 -1.07
CA ARG A 23 10.35 -1.06 -1.74
C ARG A 23 11.72 -0.56 -1.31
N LYS A 24 11.91 0.76 -1.25
CA LYS A 24 13.18 1.36 -0.79
C LYS A 24 13.53 0.95 0.63
N THR A 25 12.56 0.92 1.53
CA THR A 25 12.77 0.46 2.91
C THR A 25 13.27 -0.99 2.96
N ARG A 26 12.79 -1.85 2.06
CA ARG A 26 13.26 -3.23 1.95
C ARG A 26 14.66 -3.34 1.34
N GLU A 27 14.92 -2.61 0.25
CA GLU A 27 16.19 -2.69 -0.48
C GLU A 27 17.38 -2.16 0.34
N GLU A 28 17.14 -1.28 1.29
CA GLU A 28 18.16 -0.62 2.11
C GLU A 28 18.43 -1.33 3.44
N THR A 29 17.71 -2.40 3.79
CA THR A 29 17.93 -3.10 5.07
C THR A 29 19.19 -3.98 4.99
N PRO A 30 20.25 -3.69 5.77
CA PRO A 30 21.43 -4.52 5.81
C PRO A 30 21.15 -5.83 6.55
N ALA A 31 21.68 -6.93 6.05
CA ALA A 31 21.59 -8.26 6.63
C ALA A 31 22.99 -8.80 6.95
N LYS A 32 23.20 -9.26 8.16
CA LYS A 32 24.43 -9.94 8.60
C LYS A 32 24.32 -11.43 8.24
N LYS A 33 24.56 -11.77 6.95
CA LYS A 33 24.48 -13.14 6.44
C LYS A 33 25.67 -13.95 6.95
N LEU A 34 25.42 -15.16 7.46
CA LEU A 34 26.47 -16.10 7.85
C LEU A 34 27.00 -16.86 6.64
N ILE A 35 28.33 -16.97 6.57
CA ILE A 35 29.02 -17.82 5.59
C ILE A 35 29.13 -19.20 6.20
N ILE A 36 28.40 -20.16 5.64
CA ILE A 36 28.41 -21.56 6.10
C ILE A 36 29.11 -22.40 5.07
N GLU A 37 30.32 -22.90 5.43
CA GLU A 37 31.00 -23.89 4.67
C GLU A 37 30.29 -25.23 4.82
N ASN A 38 29.94 -25.89 3.70
CA ASN A 38 29.21 -27.17 3.63
C ASN A 38 27.71 -27.15 3.87
N GLY A 39 27.04 -25.99 3.94
CA GLY A 39 25.54 -25.90 3.93
C GLY A 39 24.86 -26.42 5.19
N GLN A 40 25.58 -26.80 6.24
CA GLN A 40 25.01 -27.20 7.53
C GLN A 40 25.40 -26.19 8.62
N PHE A 41 24.40 -25.65 9.30
CA PHE A 41 24.59 -24.80 10.47
C PHE A 41 24.83 -25.69 11.69
N ASP A 42 26.04 -25.54 12.31
CA ASP A 42 26.35 -26.25 13.54
C ASP A 42 26.28 -25.31 14.73
N ARG A 43 25.32 -25.57 15.62
CA ARG A 43 25.11 -24.80 16.85
C ARG A 43 26.32 -24.78 17.78
N SER A 44 27.17 -25.80 17.73
CA SER A 44 28.36 -25.89 18.60
C SER A 44 29.48 -24.93 18.22
N VAL A 45 29.38 -24.30 17.02
CA VAL A 45 30.44 -23.45 16.45
C VAL A 45 29.86 -22.04 16.12
N SER A 46 28.68 -21.73 16.60
CA SER A 46 27.96 -20.48 16.24
C SER A 46 28.75 -19.20 16.48
N SER A 47 29.67 -19.18 17.46
CA SER A 47 30.52 -18.02 17.76
C SER A 47 31.66 -17.75 16.75
N ASN A 48 31.93 -18.66 15.82
CA ASN A 48 33.09 -18.59 14.91
C ASN A 48 32.69 -18.35 13.44
N TYR A 49 31.41 -18.20 13.10
CA TYR A 49 31.02 -17.93 11.73
C TYR A 49 31.37 -16.49 11.31
N GLN A 50 31.95 -16.38 10.11
CA GLN A 50 32.14 -15.06 9.49
C GLN A 50 30.80 -14.55 8.97
N SER A 51 30.46 -13.32 9.31
CA SER A 51 29.29 -12.64 8.79
C SER A 51 29.66 -11.69 7.66
N LEU A 52 28.87 -11.70 6.58
CA LEU A 52 28.98 -10.76 5.49
C LEU A 52 27.76 -9.83 5.51
N ILE A 53 28.00 -8.53 5.49
CA ILE A 53 26.89 -7.57 5.36
C ILE A 53 26.47 -7.56 3.90
N VAL A 54 25.23 -7.97 3.66
CA VAL A 54 24.58 -7.97 2.34
C VAL A 54 23.29 -7.19 2.41
N ASN A 55 22.79 -6.77 1.25
CA ASN A 55 21.45 -6.18 1.20
C ASN A 55 20.37 -7.26 1.36
N SER A 56 19.26 -6.97 2.04
CA SER A 56 18.13 -7.90 2.25
C SER A 56 17.60 -8.48 0.93
N SER A 57 17.66 -7.71 -0.15
CA SER A 57 17.27 -8.15 -1.51
C SER A 57 18.11 -9.28 -2.07
N LEU A 58 19.30 -9.55 -1.52
CA LEU A 58 20.21 -10.61 -1.97
C LEU A 58 20.06 -11.92 -1.17
N LEU A 59 19.26 -11.90 -0.11
CA LEU A 59 18.96 -13.09 0.68
C LEU A 59 18.10 -14.07 -0.11
N LYS A 60 18.45 -15.36 0.00
CA LYS A 60 17.73 -16.47 -0.63
C LYS A 60 17.19 -17.40 0.44
N LYS A 61 16.15 -18.14 0.11
CA LYS A 61 15.61 -19.20 0.96
C LYS A 61 16.71 -20.18 1.36
N GLY A 62 16.79 -20.46 2.65
CA GLY A 62 17.84 -21.30 3.26
C GLY A 62 19.07 -20.52 3.73
N ASP A 63 19.27 -19.27 3.34
CA ASP A 63 20.32 -18.43 3.89
C ASP A 63 20.10 -18.20 5.38
N ILE A 64 21.20 -18.04 6.12
CA ILE A 64 21.17 -17.80 7.55
C ILE A 64 21.75 -16.42 7.84
N PHE A 65 21.07 -15.65 8.69
CA PHE A 65 21.51 -14.33 9.12
C PHE A 65 21.36 -14.16 10.63
N ILE A 66 22.10 -13.21 11.21
CA ILE A 66 22.02 -12.82 12.62
C ILE A 66 21.38 -11.45 12.71
N CYS A 67 20.49 -11.28 13.67
CA CYS A 67 19.98 -9.98 14.12
C CYS A 67 20.28 -9.79 15.59
N GLU A 68 20.78 -8.61 15.93
CA GLU A 68 21.09 -8.17 17.28
C GLU A 68 20.12 -7.07 17.70
N THR A 69 20.16 -6.71 18.98
CA THR A 69 19.34 -5.61 19.52
C THR A 69 19.49 -4.33 18.69
N GLY A 70 18.37 -3.80 18.21
CA GLY A 70 18.28 -2.59 17.41
C GLY A 70 18.22 -2.86 15.90
N ASP A 71 18.57 -4.06 15.43
CA ASP A 71 18.52 -4.42 14.02
C ASP A 71 17.06 -4.60 13.54
N LEU A 72 16.83 -4.26 12.26
CA LEU A 72 15.63 -4.67 11.55
C LEU A 72 15.83 -6.06 10.97
N ILE A 73 14.83 -6.92 11.10
CA ILE A 73 14.84 -8.26 10.52
C ILE A 73 14.73 -8.13 8.99
N PRO A 74 15.74 -8.60 8.22
CA PRO A 74 15.83 -8.31 6.80
C PRO A 74 14.92 -9.17 5.91
N ALA A 75 14.46 -10.34 6.39
CA ALA A 75 13.62 -11.26 5.63
C ALA A 75 12.78 -12.13 6.56
N ASP A 76 11.69 -12.69 6.02
CA ASP A 76 10.85 -13.65 6.74
C ASP A 76 11.64 -14.96 6.94
N GLY A 77 11.56 -15.48 8.16
CA GLY A 77 12.35 -16.65 8.51
C GLY A 77 11.90 -17.36 9.76
N GLU A 78 12.67 -18.39 10.11
CA GLU A 78 12.51 -19.17 11.31
C GLU A 78 13.77 -19.04 12.19
N ILE A 79 13.56 -18.73 13.47
CA ILE A 79 14.66 -18.69 14.43
C ILE A 79 15.17 -20.10 14.67
N ILE A 80 16.46 -20.30 14.39
CA ILE A 80 17.15 -21.58 14.60
C ILE A 80 17.96 -21.59 15.87
N GLU A 81 18.34 -20.41 16.39
CA GLU A 81 19.08 -20.23 17.63
C GLU A 81 18.78 -18.87 18.28
N GLY A 82 18.69 -18.85 19.60
CA GLY A 82 18.47 -17.65 20.38
C GLY A 82 17.01 -17.42 20.80
N LEU A 83 16.83 -16.34 21.54
CA LEU A 83 15.55 -15.83 22.02
C LEU A 83 15.65 -14.31 21.97
N ALA A 84 14.63 -13.64 21.51
CA ALA A 84 14.58 -12.18 21.48
C ALA A 84 13.18 -11.62 21.69
N THR A 85 13.13 -10.40 22.19
CA THR A 85 11.92 -9.60 22.19
C THR A 85 11.88 -8.79 20.89
N ILE A 86 10.80 -8.92 20.13
CA ILE A 86 10.64 -8.31 18.81
C ILE A 86 9.46 -7.33 18.81
N ASP A 87 9.68 -6.16 18.28
CA ASP A 87 8.63 -5.19 17.99
C ASP A 87 8.04 -5.49 16.59
N GLU A 88 6.84 -6.00 16.57
CA GLU A 88 6.08 -6.31 15.36
C GLU A 88 5.04 -5.25 15.02
N SER A 89 5.06 -4.09 15.69
CA SER A 89 4.05 -3.04 15.55
C SER A 89 3.92 -2.52 14.11
N ALA A 90 5.01 -2.48 13.36
CA ALA A 90 4.99 -2.07 11.95
C ALA A 90 4.19 -3.03 11.05
N ILE A 91 4.00 -4.28 11.47
CA ILE A 91 3.31 -5.34 10.71
C ILE A 91 1.93 -5.61 11.30
N THR A 92 1.86 -5.87 12.61
CA THR A 92 0.63 -6.28 13.30
C THR A 92 -0.20 -5.10 13.81
N GLY A 93 0.39 -3.91 13.89
CA GLY A 93 -0.21 -2.75 14.55
C GLY A 93 -0.22 -2.84 16.08
N GLU A 94 0.19 -3.96 16.67
CA GLU A 94 0.20 -4.15 18.13
C GLU A 94 1.47 -3.58 18.73
N SER A 95 1.33 -2.64 19.68
CA SER A 95 2.46 -1.98 20.33
C SER A 95 3.13 -2.81 21.43
N ALA A 96 2.62 -3.99 21.75
CA ALA A 96 3.24 -4.89 22.71
C ALA A 96 4.30 -5.75 22.02
N PRO A 97 5.57 -5.67 22.48
CA PRO A 97 6.60 -6.56 21.94
C PRO A 97 6.28 -8.03 22.20
N VAL A 98 6.68 -8.89 21.27
CA VAL A 98 6.45 -10.33 21.31
C VAL A 98 7.78 -11.04 21.56
N ILE A 99 7.77 -12.07 22.43
CA ILE A 99 8.93 -12.94 22.62
C ILE A 99 8.91 -14.00 21.55
N ARG A 100 10.01 -14.12 20.81
CA ARG A 100 10.27 -15.12 19.78
C ARG A 100 11.50 -15.95 20.17
N GLU A 101 11.44 -17.26 19.95
CA GLU A 101 12.48 -18.18 20.39
C GLU A 101 12.67 -19.34 19.39
N ALA A 102 13.83 -19.97 19.40
CA ALA A 102 14.13 -21.11 18.57
C ALA A 102 13.31 -22.33 19.01
N GLY A 103 12.63 -22.94 18.04
CA GLY A 103 11.80 -24.15 18.23
C GLY A 103 10.38 -23.84 18.71
N GLY A 104 9.42 -24.64 18.23
CA GLY A 104 8.01 -24.50 18.56
C GLY A 104 7.26 -23.42 17.79
N ASP A 105 6.10 -23.04 18.29
CA ASP A 105 5.12 -22.17 17.58
C ASP A 105 5.57 -20.70 17.50
N LYS A 106 6.59 -20.31 18.26
CA LYS A 106 7.07 -18.93 18.35
C LYS A 106 8.37 -18.69 17.58
N SER A 107 8.80 -19.61 16.75
CA SER A 107 10.07 -19.51 15.99
C SER A 107 9.99 -18.65 14.75
N SER A 108 8.80 -18.31 14.26
CA SER A 108 8.60 -17.52 13.05
C SER A 108 8.86 -16.04 13.28
N VAL A 109 9.59 -15.38 12.36
CA VAL A 109 9.82 -13.93 12.35
C VAL A 109 9.51 -13.35 10.97
N THR A 110 9.09 -12.08 10.97
CA THR A 110 8.68 -11.37 9.74
C THR A 110 9.67 -10.24 9.43
N GLY A 111 10.07 -10.13 8.17
CA GLY A 111 10.91 -9.05 7.69
C GLY A 111 10.28 -7.67 7.93
N GLY A 112 11.11 -6.67 8.27
CA GLY A 112 10.65 -5.32 8.60
C GLY A 112 10.28 -5.11 10.08
N THR A 113 10.31 -6.16 10.91
CA THR A 113 10.15 -6.04 12.38
C THR A 113 11.50 -5.73 13.05
N LYS A 114 11.49 -5.25 14.29
CA LYS A 114 12.70 -4.77 14.98
C LYS A 114 13.01 -5.62 16.21
N VAL A 115 14.26 -6.04 16.33
CA VAL A 115 14.77 -6.72 17.55
C VAL A 115 14.99 -5.70 18.65
N LEU A 116 14.37 -5.93 19.81
CA LEU A 116 14.48 -5.03 20.98
C LEU A 116 15.46 -5.52 22.03
N SER A 117 15.65 -6.84 22.16
CA SER A 117 16.60 -7.42 23.12
C SER A 117 17.27 -8.65 22.52
N ASP A 118 18.46 -8.94 23.02
CA ASP A 118 19.26 -10.14 22.72
C ASP A 118 19.63 -10.28 21.22
N ALA A 119 20.00 -11.49 20.82
CA ALA A 119 20.38 -11.81 19.46
C ALA A 119 19.73 -13.12 19.02
N ILE A 120 19.34 -13.18 17.74
CA ILE A 120 18.74 -14.36 17.11
C ILE A 120 19.46 -14.72 15.83
N THR A 121 19.55 -16.01 15.59
CA THR A 121 19.99 -16.57 14.31
C THR A 121 18.78 -17.09 13.56
N VAL A 122 18.56 -16.60 12.35
CA VAL A 122 17.36 -16.85 11.57
C VAL A 122 17.71 -17.49 10.24
N ARG A 123 16.93 -18.51 9.85
CA ARG A 123 16.98 -19.11 8.50
C ARG A 123 15.85 -18.54 7.67
N VAL A 124 16.17 -18.02 6.49
CA VAL A 124 15.18 -17.52 5.52
C VAL A 124 14.27 -18.65 5.04
N THR A 125 12.97 -18.47 5.14
CA THR A 125 11.94 -19.46 4.75
C THR A 125 11.23 -19.13 3.47
N THR A 126 11.21 -17.87 3.04
CA THR A 126 10.48 -17.37 1.87
C THR A 126 11.40 -17.18 0.67
N GLU A 127 10.89 -17.40 -0.53
CA GLU A 127 11.56 -17.00 -1.78
C GLU A 127 11.47 -15.48 -1.97
N GLN A 128 12.36 -14.96 -2.84
CA GLN A 128 12.29 -13.55 -3.23
C GLN A 128 10.96 -13.24 -3.92
N GLY A 129 10.27 -12.19 -3.47
CA GLY A 129 8.95 -11.82 -3.99
C GLY A 129 7.76 -12.47 -3.25
N GLU A 130 8.00 -13.39 -2.33
CA GLU A 130 6.96 -14.08 -1.56
C GLU A 130 6.89 -13.64 -0.09
N SER A 131 7.73 -12.70 0.34
CA SER A 131 7.72 -12.21 1.71
C SER A 131 6.38 -11.52 2.06
N PHE A 132 6.09 -11.38 3.34
CA PHE A 132 4.92 -10.66 3.79
C PHE A 132 4.87 -9.23 3.25
N LEU A 133 6.02 -8.53 3.25
CA LEU A 133 6.16 -7.21 2.65
C LEU A 133 5.90 -7.22 1.14
N ASP A 134 6.38 -8.23 0.41
CA ASP A 134 6.11 -8.37 -1.03
C ASP A 134 4.62 -8.52 -1.32
N LYS A 135 3.92 -9.33 -0.51
CA LYS A 135 2.46 -9.49 -0.63
C LYS A 135 1.72 -8.19 -0.32
N MET A 136 2.15 -7.43 0.68
CA MET A 136 1.58 -6.11 0.97
C MET A 136 1.82 -5.13 -0.19
N ILE A 137 3.04 -5.07 -0.74
CA ILE A 137 3.37 -4.24 -1.90
C ILE A 137 2.49 -4.63 -3.09
N ALA A 138 2.37 -5.93 -3.38
CA ALA A 138 1.54 -6.44 -4.47
C ALA A 138 0.05 -6.07 -4.30
N LEU A 139 -0.47 -6.10 -3.07
CA LEU A 139 -1.84 -5.65 -2.77
C LEU A 139 -2.01 -4.14 -3.00
N VAL A 140 -1.01 -3.34 -2.65
CA VAL A 140 -1.04 -1.88 -2.88
C VAL A 140 -0.90 -1.57 -4.38
N GLU A 141 0.01 -2.24 -5.08
CA GLU A 141 0.22 -2.07 -6.53
C GLU A 141 -0.92 -2.64 -7.37
N GLY A 142 -1.48 -3.77 -6.96
CA GLY A 142 -2.62 -4.41 -7.60
C GLY A 142 -3.96 -3.71 -7.35
N ALA A 143 -3.99 -2.73 -6.45
CA ALA A 143 -5.14 -1.86 -6.23
C ALA A 143 -5.31 -0.94 -7.45
N SER A 144 -5.86 -1.49 -8.55
CA SER A 144 -6.28 -0.70 -9.70
C SER A 144 -7.27 0.37 -9.22
N ARG A 145 -7.15 1.57 -9.79
CA ARG A 145 -8.12 2.65 -9.54
C ARG A 145 -9.54 2.13 -9.77
N GLN A 146 -10.29 1.95 -8.69
CA GLN A 146 -11.69 1.60 -8.78
C GLN A 146 -12.48 2.85 -9.15
N LYS A 147 -13.24 2.77 -10.26
CA LYS A 147 -14.18 3.83 -10.64
C LYS A 147 -15.23 4.00 -9.56
N THR A 148 -15.65 5.24 -9.33
CA THR A 148 -16.75 5.52 -8.39
C THR A 148 -18.08 5.01 -8.96
N PRO A 149 -19.09 4.71 -8.12
CA PRO A 149 -20.43 4.37 -8.60
C PRO A 149 -21.01 5.42 -9.56
N ASN A 150 -20.78 6.70 -9.29
CA ASN A 150 -21.20 7.80 -10.14
C ASN A 150 -20.43 7.84 -11.46
N GLU A 151 -19.12 7.53 -11.46
CA GLU A 151 -18.33 7.37 -12.69
C GLU A 151 -18.89 6.26 -13.59
N ILE A 152 -19.28 5.13 -12.99
CA ILE A 152 -19.88 4.01 -13.71
C ILE A 152 -21.24 4.41 -14.29
N ALA A 153 -22.12 4.99 -13.48
CA ALA A 153 -23.45 5.43 -13.89
C ALA A 153 -23.38 6.45 -15.04
N LEU A 154 -22.49 7.45 -14.92
CA LEU A 154 -22.28 8.46 -15.97
C LEU A 154 -21.65 7.86 -17.23
N THR A 155 -20.75 6.90 -17.11
CA THR A 155 -20.19 6.20 -18.29
C THR A 155 -21.27 5.46 -19.06
N ILE A 156 -22.20 4.79 -18.38
CA ILE A 156 -23.35 4.09 -19.01
C ILE A 156 -24.28 5.11 -19.67
N LEU A 157 -24.59 6.21 -19.00
CA LEU A 157 -25.44 7.28 -19.53
C LEU A 157 -24.81 7.91 -20.77
N LEU A 158 -23.50 8.21 -20.74
CA LEU A 158 -22.75 8.75 -21.88
C LEU A 158 -22.74 7.79 -23.08
N ALA A 159 -22.57 6.49 -22.83
CA ALA A 159 -22.64 5.48 -23.89
C ALA A 159 -24.04 5.43 -24.52
N GLY A 160 -25.09 5.48 -23.69
CA GLY A 160 -26.48 5.54 -24.14
C GLY A 160 -26.76 6.77 -25.00
N PHE A 161 -26.36 7.96 -24.51
CA PHE A 161 -26.54 9.20 -25.31
C PHE A 161 -25.75 9.17 -26.62
N THR A 162 -24.51 8.67 -26.58
CA THR A 162 -23.71 8.55 -27.82
C THR A 162 -24.42 7.67 -28.84
N LEU A 163 -24.98 6.54 -28.41
CA LEU A 163 -25.75 5.65 -29.31
C LEU A 163 -26.96 6.37 -29.90
N VAL A 164 -27.75 7.06 -29.08
CA VAL A 164 -28.93 7.84 -29.55
C VAL A 164 -28.48 8.91 -30.53
N PHE A 165 -27.43 9.65 -30.26
CA PHE A 165 -26.94 10.71 -31.16
C PHE A 165 -26.38 10.18 -32.46
N ILE A 166 -25.76 9.00 -32.46
CA ILE A 166 -25.37 8.32 -33.73
C ILE A 166 -26.59 8.01 -34.55
N ILE A 167 -27.65 7.43 -33.97
CA ILE A 167 -28.88 7.09 -34.67
C ILE A 167 -29.54 8.37 -35.24
N VAL A 168 -29.67 9.42 -34.40
CA VAL A 168 -30.25 10.70 -34.84
C VAL A 168 -29.45 11.32 -35.99
N THR A 169 -28.12 11.34 -35.88
CA THR A 169 -27.26 11.94 -36.92
C THR A 169 -27.36 11.17 -38.25
N ILE A 170 -27.38 9.82 -38.19
CA ILE A 170 -27.51 8.99 -39.41
C ILE A 170 -28.87 9.19 -40.06
N THR A 171 -29.95 9.23 -39.27
CA THR A 171 -31.31 9.40 -39.79
C THR A 171 -31.60 10.81 -40.27
N LEU A 172 -30.90 11.81 -39.76
CA LEU A 172 -31.09 13.21 -40.17
C LEU A 172 -30.75 13.44 -41.66
N LYS A 173 -29.76 12.74 -42.22
CA LYS A 173 -29.37 12.92 -43.61
C LYS A 173 -30.51 12.59 -44.61
N PRO A 174 -31.14 11.41 -44.58
CA PRO A 174 -32.26 11.14 -45.47
C PRO A 174 -33.46 12.08 -45.27
N PHE A 175 -33.71 12.56 -44.06
CA PHE A 175 -34.75 13.58 -43.81
C PHE A 175 -34.40 14.93 -44.44
N ALA A 176 -33.14 15.36 -44.37
CA ALA A 176 -32.67 16.59 -44.97
C ALA A 176 -32.73 16.52 -46.51
N ASP A 177 -32.35 15.38 -47.08
CA ASP A 177 -32.44 15.16 -48.53
C ASP A 177 -33.90 15.13 -48.99
N TYR A 178 -34.82 14.51 -48.25
CA TYR A 178 -36.27 14.54 -48.53
C TYR A 178 -36.87 15.95 -48.43
N ALA A 179 -36.41 16.77 -47.50
CA ALA A 179 -36.87 18.15 -47.32
C ALA A 179 -36.22 19.13 -48.33
N ASN A 180 -35.41 18.68 -49.28
CA ASN A 180 -34.64 19.51 -50.20
C ASN A 180 -33.75 20.57 -49.52
N THR A 181 -33.26 20.28 -48.30
CA THR A 181 -32.33 21.11 -47.54
C THR A 181 -31.00 20.38 -47.38
N PRO A 182 -30.11 20.42 -48.40
CA PRO A 182 -28.86 19.66 -48.36
C PRO A 182 -27.96 20.15 -47.23
N ILE A 183 -27.58 19.24 -46.31
CA ILE A 183 -26.63 19.51 -45.25
C ILE A 183 -25.24 19.02 -45.65
N THR A 184 -24.23 19.86 -45.46
CA THR A 184 -22.84 19.51 -45.79
C THR A 184 -22.29 18.46 -44.87
N ILE A 185 -21.37 17.63 -45.31
CA ILE A 185 -20.69 16.63 -44.48
C ILE A 185 -20.00 17.30 -43.29
N ALA A 186 -19.41 18.48 -43.48
CA ALA A 186 -18.79 19.24 -42.40
C ALA A 186 -19.80 19.64 -41.30
N ALA A 187 -21.04 20.02 -41.68
CA ALA A 187 -22.10 20.32 -40.73
C ALA A 187 -22.54 19.07 -39.94
N PHE A 188 -22.61 17.89 -40.57
CA PHE A 188 -22.89 16.63 -39.89
C PHE A 188 -21.80 16.26 -38.87
N ILE A 189 -20.53 16.40 -39.23
CA ILE A 189 -19.42 16.15 -38.35
C ILE A 189 -19.46 17.13 -37.15
N ALA A 190 -19.69 18.41 -37.41
CA ALA A 190 -19.80 19.42 -36.37
C ALA A 190 -20.96 19.12 -35.42
N LEU A 191 -22.13 18.73 -35.95
CA LEU A 191 -23.30 18.36 -35.17
C LEU A 191 -23.01 17.13 -34.30
N PHE A 192 -22.39 16.10 -34.84
CA PHE A 192 -22.03 14.89 -34.12
C PHE A 192 -21.06 15.19 -33.00
N VAL A 193 -20.01 15.99 -33.25
CA VAL A 193 -19.03 16.39 -32.22
C VAL A 193 -19.67 17.24 -31.11
N CYS A 194 -20.59 18.12 -31.45
CA CYS A 194 -21.33 18.93 -30.49
C CYS A 194 -22.30 18.13 -29.60
N LEU A 195 -22.88 17.06 -30.15
CA LEU A 195 -23.84 16.20 -29.43
C LEU A 195 -23.17 15.27 -28.45
N ILE A 196 -21.92 14.84 -28.70
CA ILE A 196 -21.18 13.97 -27.76
C ILE A 196 -20.73 14.79 -26.55
N PRO A 197 -21.18 14.46 -25.33
CA PRO A 197 -20.82 15.23 -24.12
C PRO A 197 -19.40 14.85 -23.63
N THR A 198 -18.39 15.13 -24.44
CA THR A 198 -16.97 14.78 -24.18
C THR A 198 -16.39 15.48 -22.92
N THR A 199 -16.97 16.64 -22.55
CA THR A 199 -16.53 17.42 -21.39
C THR A 199 -16.86 16.74 -20.06
N ILE A 200 -17.95 15.98 -19.99
CA ILE A 200 -18.40 15.32 -18.76
C ILE A 200 -17.39 14.22 -18.36
N GLY A 201 -16.91 13.43 -19.31
CA GLY A 201 -15.91 12.39 -19.04
C GLY A 201 -14.60 12.93 -18.46
N GLY A 202 -14.13 14.09 -18.96
CA GLY A 202 -12.93 14.76 -18.43
C GLY A 202 -13.14 15.40 -17.05
N LEU A 203 -14.32 16.01 -16.85
CA LEU A 203 -14.67 16.67 -15.59
C LEU A 203 -14.77 15.70 -14.43
N LEU A 204 -15.28 14.49 -14.68
CA LEU A 204 -15.50 13.48 -13.65
C LEU A 204 -14.19 13.04 -12.98
N SER A 205 -13.16 12.78 -13.77
CA SER A 205 -11.82 12.47 -13.23
C SER A 205 -11.22 13.65 -12.45
N ALA A 206 -11.44 14.88 -12.93
CA ALA A 206 -10.98 16.09 -12.25
C ALA A 206 -11.66 16.32 -10.89
N ILE A 207 -12.96 16.00 -10.77
CA ILE A 207 -13.70 16.11 -9.50
C ILE A 207 -13.14 15.12 -8.47
N GLY A 208 -12.87 13.88 -8.86
CA GLY A 208 -12.27 12.88 -7.96
C GLY A 208 -10.90 13.33 -7.42
N ILE A 209 -10.07 13.91 -8.28
CA ILE A 209 -8.75 14.44 -7.88
C ILE A 209 -8.91 15.65 -6.95
N ALA A 210 -9.82 16.57 -7.26
CA ALA A 210 -10.08 17.74 -6.42
C ALA A 210 -10.61 17.33 -5.03
N GLY A 211 -11.43 16.27 -4.96
CA GLY A 211 -11.90 15.70 -3.70
C GLY A 211 -10.75 15.15 -2.85
N MET A 212 -9.83 14.40 -3.47
CA MET A 212 -8.63 13.89 -2.80
C MET A 212 -7.72 15.03 -2.30
N ASP A 213 -7.50 16.07 -3.10
CA ASP A 213 -6.70 17.23 -2.71
C ASP A 213 -7.31 17.97 -1.51
N ARG A 214 -8.64 18.12 -1.48
CA ARG A 214 -9.34 18.70 -0.33
C ARG A 214 -9.16 17.87 0.94
N ALA A 215 -9.29 16.55 0.86
CA ALA A 215 -9.08 15.65 1.98
C ALA A 215 -7.63 15.74 2.48
N LEU A 216 -6.65 15.79 1.57
CA LEU A 216 -5.23 15.91 1.91
C LEU A 216 -4.94 17.23 2.64
N ARG A 217 -5.55 18.34 2.24
CA ARG A 217 -5.44 19.64 2.95
C ARG A 217 -6.01 19.61 4.36
N ALA A 218 -6.95 18.69 4.62
CA ALA A 218 -7.49 18.42 5.95
C ALA A 218 -6.69 17.32 6.71
N ASN A 219 -5.46 16.99 6.26
CA ASN A 219 -4.61 15.91 6.80
C ASN A 219 -5.25 14.51 6.73
N VAL A 220 -6.16 14.28 5.79
CA VAL A 220 -6.77 12.97 5.55
C VAL A 220 -6.19 12.39 4.27
N ILE A 221 -5.45 11.29 4.38
CA ILE A 221 -4.89 10.56 3.25
C ILE A 221 -5.95 9.60 2.71
N THR A 222 -6.35 9.79 1.45
CA THR A 222 -7.34 8.96 0.78
C THR A 222 -6.70 8.09 -0.29
N LYS A 223 -7.09 6.82 -0.39
CA LYS A 223 -6.55 5.88 -1.37
C LYS A 223 -7.07 6.10 -2.78
N SER A 224 -8.27 6.66 -2.92
CA SER A 224 -8.90 6.88 -4.24
C SER A 224 -10.00 7.93 -4.16
N GLY A 225 -10.39 8.49 -5.31
CA GLY A 225 -11.55 9.37 -5.41
C GLY A 225 -12.86 8.68 -4.97
N ARG A 226 -12.98 7.37 -5.23
CA ARG A 226 -14.09 6.56 -4.73
C ARG A 226 -14.17 6.53 -3.21
N ALA A 227 -13.02 6.42 -2.52
CA ALA A 227 -13.00 6.43 -1.05
C ALA A 227 -13.50 7.76 -0.48
N VAL A 228 -13.20 8.89 -1.15
CA VAL A 228 -13.72 10.21 -0.76
C VAL A 228 -15.22 10.28 -0.94
N GLU A 229 -15.73 9.81 -2.07
CA GLU A 229 -17.16 9.82 -2.40
C GLU A 229 -17.96 8.94 -1.44
N THR A 230 -17.52 7.70 -1.24
CA THR A 230 -18.21 6.75 -0.35
C THR A 230 -18.09 7.12 1.12
N ALA A 231 -17.05 7.87 1.54
CA ALA A 231 -16.91 8.33 2.92
C ALA A 231 -18.05 9.27 3.37
N GLY A 232 -18.72 9.95 2.42
CA GLY A 232 -19.89 10.77 2.71
C GLY A 232 -21.18 10.00 2.97
N ASP A 233 -21.25 8.74 2.53
CA ASP A 233 -22.47 7.91 2.53
C ASP A 233 -22.39 6.72 3.50
N ILE A 234 -21.41 6.73 4.41
CA ILE A 234 -21.24 5.64 5.39
C ILE A 234 -22.19 5.80 6.57
N ASP A 235 -22.86 4.70 6.94
CA ASP A 235 -23.71 4.62 8.14
C ASP A 235 -22.96 4.05 9.35
N VAL A 236 -21.88 3.29 9.12
CA VAL A 236 -21.12 2.60 10.17
C VAL A 236 -19.64 2.87 9.96
N LEU A 237 -18.97 3.38 11.00
CA LEU A 237 -17.54 3.60 11.03
C LEU A 237 -16.87 2.58 11.96
N LEU A 238 -15.98 1.76 11.40
CA LEU A 238 -15.14 0.84 12.16
C LEU A 238 -13.78 1.51 12.42
N LEU A 239 -13.49 1.77 13.68
CA LEU A 239 -12.22 2.37 14.11
C LEU A 239 -11.31 1.29 14.69
N ASP A 240 -10.08 1.22 14.22
CA ASP A 240 -9.03 0.45 14.86
C ASP A 240 -8.63 1.11 16.19
N LYS A 241 -8.16 0.30 17.14
CA LYS A 241 -7.73 0.80 18.45
C LYS A 241 -6.32 1.39 18.37
N THR A 242 -5.37 0.59 17.90
CA THR A 242 -3.95 0.90 18.00
C THR A 242 -3.51 1.87 16.91
N GLY A 243 -2.97 3.02 17.27
CA GLY A 243 -2.55 4.04 16.30
C GLY A 243 -3.70 4.88 15.73
N THR A 244 -4.97 4.54 15.99
CA THR A 244 -6.17 5.29 15.56
C THR A 244 -6.87 5.94 16.75
N ILE A 245 -7.36 5.16 17.72
CA ILE A 245 -7.95 5.68 18.96
C ILE A 245 -6.85 5.98 19.98
N THR A 246 -5.79 5.16 19.99
CA THR A 246 -4.63 5.32 20.87
C THR A 246 -3.40 5.78 20.07
N ILE A 247 -2.40 6.34 20.75
CA ILE A 247 -1.16 6.83 20.12
C ILE A 247 -0.30 5.69 19.53
N GLY A 248 -0.60 4.43 19.87
CA GLY A 248 0.11 3.26 19.38
C GLY A 248 1.42 2.93 20.11
N ASN A 249 2.05 3.87 20.80
CA ASN A 249 3.23 3.66 21.62
C ASN A 249 2.88 3.67 23.09
N ARG A 250 3.45 2.71 23.85
CA ARG A 250 3.34 2.71 25.30
C ARG A 250 4.27 3.78 25.86
N LYS A 251 3.67 4.82 26.45
CA LYS A 251 4.39 5.85 27.20
C LYS A 251 3.84 5.87 28.62
N ALA A 252 4.72 5.92 29.59
CA ALA A 252 4.32 6.18 30.97
C ALA A 252 3.77 7.61 31.04
N THR A 253 2.51 7.76 31.43
CA THR A 253 1.84 9.07 31.58
C THR A 253 1.76 9.49 33.05
N HIS A 254 1.74 8.53 33.97
CA HIS A 254 1.66 8.76 35.40
C HIS A 254 2.51 7.73 36.11
N PHE A 255 3.19 8.16 37.16
CA PHE A 255 3.95 7.32 38.07
C PHE A 255 3.29 7.35 39.43
N TYR A 256 3.06 6.21 40.02
CA TYR A 256 2.49 6.07 41.35
C TYR A 256 3.59 5.49 42.26
N PRO A 257 4.30 6.33 43.02
CA PRO A 257 5.32 5.84 43.93
C PRO A 257 4.73 4.94 45.02
N ALA A 258 5.46 3.89 45.42
CA ALA A 258 5.06 3.09 46.55
C ALA A 258 5.12 3.95 47.85
N ASN A 259 4.28 3.60 48.82
CA ASN A 259 4.22 4.33 50.08
C ASN A 259 5.64 4.50 50.66
N SER A 260 6.04 5.76 50.89
CA SER A 260 7.36 6.19 51.44
C SER A 260 8.44 6.61 50.43
N ILE A 261 8.15 6.71 49.15
CA ILE A 261 9.08 7.24 48.15
C ILE A 261 8.57 8.60 47.67
N ASP A 262 9.41 9.64 47.71
CA ASP A 262 9.07 11.00 47.28
C ASP A 262 9.02 11.03 45.73
N GLU A 263 7.98 11.65 45.16
CA GLU A 263 7.78 11.82 43.69
C GLU A 263 8.98 12.46 42.97
N LYS A 264 9.86 13.16 43.68
CA LYS A 264 11.05 13.82 43.13
C LYS A 264 12.21 12.89 42.82
N HIS A 265 12.13 11.62 43.18
CA HIS A 265 13.18 10.64 42.96
C HIS A 265 12.88 9.64 41.82
N PHE A 266 11.89 9.93 40.98
CA PHE A 266 11.57 9.16 39.78
C PHE A 266 12.04 9.83 38.53
#